data_9ee19ea816b13ef51df3039c2df77cfb
#
_entry.id   9ee19ea816b13ef51df3039c2df77cfb
#
_cell.length_a   1.000
_cell.length_b   1.000
_cell.length_c   1.000
_cell.angle_alpha   90.00
_cell.angle_beta   90.00
_cell.angle_gamma   90.00
#
_symmetry.space_group_name_H-M   'P 1'
#
loop_
_entity.id
_entity.type
_entity.pdbx_description
1 polymer ?
#
loop_
_entity_poly.entity_id
_entity_poly.type
_entity_poly.pdbx_seq_one_letter_code
_entity_poly.pdbx_strand_id
1 'polypeptide(L)'
;MGNYDSNEDVVRVFFKNKVKDVGLLIETMNNIVVEMIESGINIDKKTKVIIESNRYILAATLSAFELRKSKSDFYGLDNSTKSFESWLAKSSTIQLFEPLYERTRKLLRDRSRELGSSIDDNPEEYMRDDNINNKNTQQLIKRQSEQEEIRNQLCQIAEIAIEAYNDRIEYLRGSNKTEKELVNLIEKFNNKLRPSLIHPLVLINKSDIAFNLAEKHKAFRILTELCTNDNVGSIDRIKYYLDLFGNQFGFELFKWYVENGKLWTLFQYEESYGELLRNFFEQSDNGRLSWLHDLKTGSFNDASNTLINESSKETELAPKQVSLI
;
A
#
# COMPACT_ATOMS: atom_id res chain seq x y z
N MET A 1 43.19 -16.09 -10.41
CA MET A 1 43.30 -15.96 -8.95
C MET A 1 43.33 -14.48 -8.66
N GLY A 2 42.18 -13.89 -8.31
CA GLY A 2 42.09 -12.47 -7.98
C GLY A 2 42.61 -12.25 -6.56
N ASN A 3 43.44 -11.25 -6.39
CA ASN A 3 43.90 -10.78 -5.08
C ASN A 3 42.66 -10.35 -4.28
N TYR A 4 42.29 -11.13 -3.27
CA TYR A 4 41.37 -10.69 -2.24
C TYR A 4 42.14 -9.72 -1.34
N ASP A 5 41.62 -8.48 -1.23
CA ASP A 5 42.09 -7.57 -0.21
C ASP A 5 41.93 -8.25 1.14
N SER A 6 42.99 -8.46 1.86
CA SER A 6 43.11 -9.26 3.08
C SER A 6 42.30 -8.73 4.27
N ASN A 7 41.48 -7.70 4.08
CA ASN A 7 40.64 -7.04 5.09
C ASN A 7 39.12 -7.15 4.83
N GLU A 8 38.66 -7.78 3.73
CA GLU A 8 37.24 -8.00 3.54
C GLU A 8 36.82 -9.29 4.27
N ASP A 9 35.89 -9.16 5.19
CA ASP A 9 35.30 -10.30 5.91
C ASP A 9 34.69 -11.29 4.90
N VAL A 10 35.09 -12.56 4.96
CA VAL A 10 34.62 -13.65 4.09
C VAL A 10 33.10 -13.77 4.11
N VAL A 11 32.48 -13.52 5.26
CA VAL A 11 31.02 -13.51 5.42
C VAL A 11 30.41 -12.37 4.61
N ARG A 12 30.99 -11.18 4.67
CA ARG A 12 30.54 -10.01 3.89
C ARG A 12 30.63 -10.25 2.39
N VAL A 13 31.75 -10.84 1.94
CA VAL A 13 31.94 -11.23 0.52
C VAL A 13 30.96 -12.27 0.07
N PHE A 14 30.67 -13.29 0.91
CA PHE A 14 29.66 -14.30 0.63
C PHE A 14 28.27 -13.68 0.45
N PHE A 15 27.82 -12.84 1.38
CA PHE A 15 26.52 -12.19 1.28
C PHE A 15 26.46 -11.20 0.12
N LYS A 16 27.49 -10.41 -0.13
CA LYS A 16 27.59 -9.51 -1.28
C LYS A 16 27.42 -10.25 -2.61
N ASN A 17 27.95 -11.47 -2.71
CA ASN A 17 27.94 -12.24 -3.95
C ASN A 17 26.72 -13.16 -4.07
N LYS A 18 26.19 -13.72 -3.00
CA LYS A 18 25.08 -14.69 -3.03
C LYS A 18 23.70 -14.04 -2.83
N VAL A 19 23.59 -13.11 -1.90
CA VAL A 19 22.31 -12.37 -1.68
C VAL A 19 22.06 -11.32 -2.77
N LYS A 20 23.11 -10.92 -3.51
CA LYS A 20 23.00 -10.10 -4.72
C LYS A 20 22.04 -10.70 -5.78
N ASP A 21 21.89 -12.00 -5.79
CA ASP A 21 21.20 -12.74 -6.86
C ASP A 21 19.73 -13.09 -6.50
N VAL A 22 19.21 -12.61 -5.36
CA VAL A 22 17.78 -12.87 -4.99
C VAL A 22 16.82 -12.25 -6.01
N GLY A 23 17.16 -11.10 -6.59
CA GLY A 23 16.38 -10.53 -7.70
C GLY A 23 16.32 -11.46 -8.91
N LEU A 24 17.41 -12.13 -9.26
CA LEU A 24 17.46 -13.12 -10.33
C LEU A 24 16.62 -14.37 -10.00
N LEU A 25 16.58 -14.79 -8.72
CA LEU A 25 15.70 -15.88 -8.29
C LEU A 25 14.22 -15.52 -8.54
N ILE A 26 13.80 -14.31 -8.15
CA ILE A 26 12.43 -13.83 -8.35
C ILE A 26 12.10 -13.79 -9.85
N GLU A 27 12.98 -13.25 -10.67
CA GLU A 27 12.83 -13.18 -12.12
C GLU A 27 12.72 -14.58 -12.74
N THR A 28 13.65 -15.48 -12.42
CA THR A 28 13.65 -16.85 -12.93
C THR A 28 12.37 -17.61 -12.55
N MET A 29 11.96 -17.51 -11.28
CA MET A 29 10.72 -18.14 -10.82
C MET A 29 9.48 -17.54 -11.50
N ASN A 30 9.46 -16.22 -11.72
CA ASN A 30 8.37 -15.59 -12.46
C ASN A 30 8.29 -16.08 -13.90
N ASN A 31 9.42 -16.22 -14.60
CA ASN A 31 9.47 -16.70 -15.97
C ASN A 31 9.01 -18.16 -16.08
N ILE A 32 9.50 -19.04 -15.20
CA ILE A 32 9.07 -20.45 -15.15
C ILE A 32 7.55 -20.55 -14.96
N VAL A 33 6.97 -19.76 -14.04
CA VAL A 33 5.53 -19.76 -13.79
C VAL A 33 4.76 -19.28 -15.01
N VAL A 34 5.24 -18.26 -15.71
CA VAL A 34 4.61 -17.76 -16.95
C VAL A 34 4.62 -18.83 -18.02
N GLU A 35 5.76 -19.47 -18.30
CA GLU A 35 5.89 -20.56 -19.28
C GLU A 35 4.96 -21.75 -18.96
N MET A 36 4.89 -22.14 -17.67
CA MET A 36 3.99 -23.20 -17.23
C MET A 36 2.51 -22.84 -17.43
N ILE A 37 2.13 -21.59 -17.18
CA ILE A 37 0.75 -21.12 -17.40
C ILE A 37 0.41 -21.10 -18.88
N GLU A 38 1.33 -20.63 -19.73
CA GLU A 38 1.15 -20.58 -21.19
C GLU A 38 1.06 -21.97 -21.83
N SER A 39 1.64 -23.00 -21.20
CA SER A 39 1.50 -24.40 -21.64
C SER A 39 0.11 -25.00 -21.44
N GLY A 40 -0.86 -24.22 -20.96
CA GLY A 40 -2.27 -24.63 -20.87
C GLY A 40 -2.60 -25.59 -19.73
N ILE A 41 -1.88 -25.51 -18.61
CA ILE A 41 -2.16 -26.34 -17.42
C ILE A 41 -3.53 -25.97 -16.80
N ASN A 42 -4.19 -26.98 -16.23
CA ASN A 42 -5.46 -26.77 -15.54
C ASN A 42 -5.30 -25.90 -14.29
N ILE A 43 -6.42 -25.32 -13.80
CA ILE A 43 -6.42 -24.36 -12.69
C ILE A 43 -5.83 -24.93 -11.40
N ASP A 44 -6.04 -26.23 -11.10
CA ASP A 44 -5.50 -26.86 -9.88
C ASP A 44 -3.98 -26.96 -9.91
N LYS A 45 -3.41 -27.34 -11.06
CA LYS A 45 -1.95 -27.34 -11.25
C LYS A 45 -1.39 -25.91 -11.23
N LYS A 46 -2.07 -24.98 -11.90
CA LYS A 46 -1.72 -23.55 -11.90
C LYS A 46 -1.68 -22.99 -10.46
N THR A 47 -2.70 -23.33 -9.67
CA THR A 47 -2.78 -22.90 -8.26
C THR A 47 -1.58 -23.38 -7.46
N LYS A 48 -1.27 -24.68 -7.55
CA LYS A 48 -0.12 -25.27 -6.84
C LYS A 48 1.20 -24.61 -7.25
N VAL A 49 1.43 -24.45 -8.55
CA VAL A 49 2.67 -23.87 -9.08
C VAL A 49 2.85 -22.43 -8.59
N ILE A 50 1.79 -21.62 -8.61
CA ILE A 50 1.87 -20.22 -8.15
C ILE A 50 2.09 -20.17 -6.63
N ILE A 51 1.34 -20.96 -5.85
CA ILE A 51 1.49 -20.99 -4.38
C ILE A 51 2.93 -21.41 -4.00
N GLU A 52 3.45 -22.48 -4.58
CA GLU A 52 4.80 -22.95 -4.27
C GLU A 52 5.87 -21.95 -4.73
N SER A 53 5.75 -21.41 -5.94
CA SER A 53 6.66 -20.37 -6.42
C SER A 53 6.68 -19.16 -5.47
N ASN A 54 5.50 -18.69 -5.05
CA ASN A 54 5.40 -17.59 -4.10
C ASN A 54 6.04 -17.94 -2.75
N ARG A 55 5.85 -19.16 -2.23
CA ARG A 55 6.50 -19.61 -0.98
C ARG A 55 8.01 -19.51 -1.06
N TYR A 56 8.63 -19.96 -2.15
CA TYR A 56 10.09 -19.86 -2.32
C TYR A 56 10.55 -18.41 -2.40
N ILE A 57 9.87 -17.59 -3.21
CA ILE A 57 10.18 -16.16 -3.34
C ILE A 57 10.06 -15.46 -1.98
N LEU A 58 8.94 -15.66 -1.28
CA LEU A 58 8.67 -15.03 0.02
C LEU A 58 9.65 -15.50 1.08
N ALA A 59 9.92 -16.81 1.17
CA ALA A 59 10.88 -17.34 2.13
C ALA A 59 12.29 -16.74 1.92
N ALA A 60 12.76 -16.68 0.68
CA ALA A 60 14.06 -16.10 0.36
C ALA A 60 14.13 -14.60 0.65
N THR A 61 13.10 -13.83 0.26
CA THR A 61 13.07 -12.38 0.44
C THR A 61 12.89 -11.98 1.89
N LEU A 62 11.97 -12.61 2.62
CA LEU A 62 11.72 -12.33 4.05
C LEU A 62 12.94 -12.69 4.90
N SER A 63 13.53 -13.87 4.70
CA SER A 63 14.73 -14.29 5.44
C SER A 63 15.90 -13.34 5.20
N ALA A 64 16.11 -12.90 3.96
CA ALA A 64 17.15 -11.93 3.64
C ALA A 64 16.88 -10.54 4.24
N PHE A 65 15.61 -10.12 4.27
CA PHE A 65 15.19 -8.85 4.87
C PHE A 65 15.35 -8.86 6.40
N GLU A 66 14.87 -9.92 7.06
CA GLU A 66 15.00 -10.08 8.52
C GLU A 66 16.47 -10.16 8.96
N LEU A 67 17.28 -10.91 8.22
CA LEU A 67 18.71 -11.01 8.51
C LEU A 67 19.40 -9.64 8.39
N ARG A 68 19.08 -8.88 7.34
CA ARG A 68 19.60 -7.52 7.15
C ARG A 68 19.19 -6.60 8.31
N LYS A 69 17.91 -6.67 8.74
CA LYS A 69 17.39 -5.86 9.83
C LYS A 69 18.00 -6.23 11.19
N SER A 70 18.15 -7.53 11.47
CA SER A 70 18.68 -8.04 12.74
C SER A 70 20.20 -7.89 12.87
N LYS A 71 20.92 -7.76 11.76
CA LYS A 71 22.38 -7.67 11.68
C LYS A 71 22.83 -6.35 11.05
N SER A 72 22.11 -5.25 11.32
CA SER A 72 22.39 -3.92 10.74
C SER A 72 23.86 -3.51 10.91
N ASP A 73 24.43 -3.75 12.08
CA ASP A 73 25.83 -3.42 12.40
C ASP A 73 26.83 -4.18 11.53
N PHE A 74 26.51 -5.45 11.22
CA PHE A 74 27.36 -6.32 10.38
C PHE A 74 27.37 -5.88 8.91
N TYR A 75 26.27 -5.32 8.44
CA TYR A 75 26.11 -4.87 7.04
C TYR A 75 26.55 -3.43 6.83
N GLY A 76 27.11 -2.78 7.86
CA GLY A 76 27.54 -1.38 7.78
C GLY A 76 26.36 -0.44 7.48
N LEU A 77 25.17 -0.78 7.97
CA LEU A 77 23.97 0.06 7.89
C LEU A 77 23.93 1.13 8.99
N ASP A 78 25.09 1.43 9.61
CA ASP A 78 25.24 2.62 10.42
C ASP A 78 24.79 3.83 9.63
N ASN A 79 24.12 4.76 10.30
CA ASN A 79 23.53 6.00 9.76
C ASN A 79 24.47 6.85 8.87
N SER A 80 25.74 6.49 8.78
CA SER A 80 26.76 7.14 7.96
C SER A 80 26.87 6.61 6.52
N THR A 81 26.28 5.44 6.18
CA THR A 81 26.41 4.80 4.85
C THR A 81 25.08 4.74 4.09
N LYS A 82 24.40 5.90 3.96
CA LYS A 82 23.21 6.06 3.11
C LYS A 82 23.46 5.79 1.61
N SER A 83 24.68 5.45 1.21
CA SER A 83 25.06 5.27 -0.19
C SER A 83 25.01 3.82 -0.70
N PHE A 84 24.59 2.85 0.13
CA PHE A 84 24.57 1.46 -0.27
C PHE A 84 23.19 1.07 -0.83
N GLU A 85 23.14 0.73 -2.13
CA GLU A 85 21.96 0.18 -2.76
C GLU A 85 21.76 -1.27 -2.32
N SER A 86 20.72 -1.53 -1.50
CA SER A 86 20.37 -2.90 -1.16
C SER A 86 19.89 -3.66 -2.39
N TRP A 87 20.04 -5.00 -2.40
CA TRP A 87 19.52 -5.83 -3.49
C TRP A 87 17.99 -5.66 -3.66
N LEU A 88 17.25 -5.44 -2.57
CA LEU A 88 15.81 -5.20 -2.58
C LEU A 88 15.47 -3.85 -3.21
N ALA A 89 16.32 -2.84 -3.01
CA ALA A 89 16.13 -1.49 -3.54
C ALA A 89 16.54 -1.34 -5.03
N LYS A 90 17.11 -2.36 -5.65
CA LYS A 90 17.48 -2.30 -7.08
C LYS A 90 16.26 -2.09 -7.96
N SER A 91 16.35 -1.20 -8.94
CA SER A 91 15.27 -0.90 -9.88
C SER A 91 14.73 -2.16 -10.57
N SER A 92 15.62 -3.09 -10.96
CA SER A 92 15.23 -4.38 -11.55
C SER A 92 14.42 -5.25 -10.57
N THR A 93 14.75 -5.25 -9.28
CA THR A 93 14.05 -6.07 -8.28
C THR A 93 12.69 -5.51 -7.92
N ILE A 94 12.58 -4.20 -7.69
CA ILE A 94 11.30 -3.58 -7.32
C ILE A 94 10.23 -3.76 -8.39
N GLN A 95 10.62 -3.77 -9.67
CA GLN A 95 9.70 -3.95 -10.80
C GLN A 95 9.10 -5.36 -10.87
N LEU A 96 9.68 -6.34 -10.19
CA LEU A 96 9.19 -7.73 -10.21
C LEU A 96 8.01 -7.96 -9.25
N PHE A 97 7.81 -7.08 -8.26
CA PHE A 97 6.76 -7.27 -7.25
C PHE A 97 5.35 -6.95 -7.78
N GLU A 98 5.19 -5.95 -8.66
CA GLU A 98 3.89 -5.61 -9.23
C GLU A 98 3.29 -6.78 -10.06
N PRO A 99 4.03 -7.39 -11.01
CA PRO A 99 3.56 -8.57 -11.73
C PRO A 99 3.30 -9.78 -10.83
N LEU A 100 4.14 -10.00 -9.80
CA LEU A 100 3.98 -11.08 -8.83
C LEU A 100 2.66 -10.92 -8.06
N TYR A 101 2.38 -9.71 -7.57
CA TYR A 101 1.15 -9.38 -6.85
C TYR A 101 -0.08 -9.55 -7.73
N GLU A 102 -0.09 -8.99 -8.94
CA GLU A 102 -1.23 -9.06 -9.86
C GLU A 102 -1.51 -10.50 -10.32
N ARG A 103 -0.49 -11.32 -10.56
CA ARG A 103 -0.66 -12.74 -10.88
C ARG A 103 -1.32 -13.49 -9.72
N THR A 104 -0.87 -13.26 -8.50
CA THR A 104 -1.41 -13.90 -7.29
C THR A 104 -2.86 -13.44 -7.04
N ARG A 105 -3.14 -12.16 -7.24
CA ARG A 105 -4.49 -11.59 -7.15
C ARG A 105 -5.44 -12.15 -8.21
N LYS A 106 -4.95 -12.31 -9.45
CA LYS A 106 -5.73 -12.95 -10.53
C LYS A 106 -6.08 -14.38 -10.17
N LEU A 107 -5.12 -15.15 -9.64
CA LEU A 107 -5.37 -16.51 -9.18
C LEU A 107 -6.47 -16.58 -8.13
N LEU A 108 -6.45 -15.68 -7.13
CA LEU A 108 -7.49 -15.64 -6.11
C LEU A 108 -8.88 -15.37 -6.70
N ARG A 109 -8.97 -14.44 -7.66
CA ARG A 109 -10.23 -14.15 -8.38
C ARG A 109 -10.73 -15.35 -9.18
N ASP A 110 -9.84 -16.01 -9.90
CA ASP A 110 -10.19 -17.20 -10.72
C ASP A 110 -10.72 -18.32 -9.82
N ARG A 111 -10.06 -18.57 -8.68
CA ARG A 111 -10.51 -19.56 -7.68
C ARG A 111 -11.82 -19.21 -6.99
N SER A 112 -12.06 -17.93 -6.71
CA SER A 112 -13.31 -17.48 -6.10
C SER A 112 -14.50 -17.64 -7.04
N ARG A 113 -14.30 -17.44 -8.35
CA ARG A 113 -15.35 -17.67 -9.36
C ARG A 113 -15.72 -19.14 -9.47
N GLU A 114 -14.75 -20.05 -9.43
CA GLU A 114 -15.02 -21.48 -9.45
C GLU A 114 -15.82 -21.97 -8.22
N LEU A 115 -15.59 -21.38 -7.06
CA LEU A 115 -16.37 -21.70 -5.86
C LEU A 115 -17.81 -21.19 -5.95
N GLY A 116 -18.00 -19.97 -6.47
CA GLY A 116 -19.33 -19.38 -6.69
C GLY A 116 -20.16 -20.20 -7.68
N SER A 117 -19.56 -20.58 -8.81
CA SER A 117 -20.26 -21.43 -9.81
C SER A 117 -20.59 -22.83 -9.30
N SER A 118 -19.77 -23.40 -8.40
CA SER A 118 -20.01 -24.74 -7.85
C SER A 118 -21.14 -24.76 -6.79
N ILE A 119 -21.46 -23.63 -6.18
CA ILE A 119 -22.55 -23.52 -5.18
C ILE A 119 -23.91 -23.32 -5.86
N ASP A 120 -23.94 -22.66 -7.02
CA ASP A 120 -25.17 -22.36 -7.75
C ASP A 120 -25.68 -23.56 -8.59
N ASP A 121 -24.84 -24.56 -8.92
CA ASP A 121 -25.21 -25.60 -9.89
C ASP A 121 -26.06 -26.75 -9.35
N ASN A 122 -26.16 -27.06 -8.07
CA ASN A 122 -27.19 -27.97 -7.51
C ASN A 122 -27.13 -28.14 -5.97
N PRO A 123 -27.96 -27.46 -5.17
CA PRO A 123 -27.98 -27.66 -3.72
C PRO A 123 -28.56 -29.02 -3.28
N GLU A 124 -29.39 -29.67 -4.11
CA GLU A 124 -30.09 -30.92 -3.76
C GLU A 124 -29.28 -32.19 -3.98
N GLU A 125 -28.24 -32.15 -4.83
CA GLU A 125 -27.38 -33.30 -5.13
C GLU A 125 -26.38 -33.61 -4.00
N TYR A 126 -26.11 -32.61 -3.12
CA TYR A 126 -25.16 -32.71 -2.01
C TYR A 126 -25.69 -33.51 -0.80
N MET A 127 -26.98 -33.86 -0.76
CA MET A 127 -27.59 -34.48 0.43
C MET A 127 -27.82 -36.02 0.36
N ARG A 128 -27.37 -36.71 -0.69
CA ARG A 128 -27.83 -38.08 -0.93
C ARG A 128 -26.84 -39.24 -0.73
N ASP A 129 -25.56 -38.97 -0.47
CA ASP A 129 -24.60 -40.08 -0.30
C ASP A 129 -23.46 -39.74 0.67
N ASP A 130 -23.37 -40.42 1.81
CA ASP A 130 -22.38 -40.17 2.89
C ASP A 130 -20.91 -40.31 2.43
N ASN A 131 -20.64 -41.13 1.42
CA ASN A 131 -19.28 -41.31 0.86
C ASN A 131 -18.91 -40.20 -0.15
N ILE A 132 -19.86 -39.67 -0.90
CA ILE A 132 -19.69 -38.56 -1.85
C ILE A 132 -19.54 -37.27 -1.05
N ASN A 133 -20.31 -37.10 0.02
CA ASN A 133 -20.23 -35.95 0.96
C ASN A 133 -18.82 -35.80 1.54
N ASN A 134 -18.15 -36.89 1.93
CA ASN A 134 -16.83 -36.85 2.55
C ASN A 134 -15.73 -36.39 1.56
N LYS A 135 -15.77 -36.81 0.30
CA LYS A 135 -14.82 -36.38 -0.75
C LYS A 135 -15.06 -34.92 -1.16
N ASN A 136 -16.32 -34.53 -1.31
CA ASN A 136 -16.68 -33.14 -1.67
C ASN A 136 -16.34 -32.19 -0.55
N THR A 137 -16.60 -32.55 0.70
CA THR A 137 -16.23 -31.77 1.88
C THR A 137 -14.70 -31.61 1.98
N GLN A 138 -13.94 -32.68 1.77
CA GLN A 138 -12.47 -32.63 1.77
C GLN A 138 -11.92 -31.71 0.65
N GLN A 139 -12.53 -31.75 -0.54
CA GLN A 139 -12.15 -30.86 -1.64
C GLN A 139 -12.48 -29.38 -1.33
N LEU A 140 -13.63 -29.10 -0.71
CA LEU A 140 -14.01 -27.76 -0.28
C LEU A 140 -13.05 -27.22 0.77
N ILE A 141 -12.73 -28.00 1.80
CA ILE A 141 -11.77 -27.64 2.85
C ILE A 141 -10.40 -27.30 2.23
N LYS A 142 -9.95 -28.15 1.30
CA LYS A 142 -8.68 -27.94 0.61
C LYS A 142 -8.70 -26.64 -0.21
N ARG A 143 -9.76 -26.36 -0.96
CA ARG A 143 -9.90 -25.14 -1.75
C ARG A 143 -9.94 -23.88 -0.87
N GLN A 144 -10.64 -23.95 0.27
CA GLN A 144 -10.66 -22.87 1.25
C GLN A 144 -9.27 -22.61 1.85
N SER A 145 -8.53 -23.68 2.19
CA SER A 145 -7.16 -23.56 2.68
C SER A 145 -6.22 -22.97 1.62
N GLU A 146 -6.33 -23.36 0.37
CA GLU A 146 -5.57 -22.78 -0.75
C GLU A 146 -5.89 -21.28 -0.93
N GLN A 147 -7.16 -20.89 -0.82
CA GLN A 147 -7.55 -19.47 -0.92
C GLN A 147 -7.00 -18.66 0.23
N GLU A 148 -7.03 -19.19 1.45
CA GLU A 148 -6.48 -18.49 2.60
C GLU A 148 -4.95 -18.33 2.50
N GLU A 149 -4.26 -19.35 1.99
CA GLU A 149 -2.84 -19.27 1.69
C GLU A 149 -2.54 -18.16 0.67
N ILE A 150 -3.33 -18.10 -0.44
CA ILE A 150 -3.17 -17.06 -1.47
C ILE A 150 -3.41 -15.65 -0.87
N ARG A 151 -4.42 -15.48 0.01
CA ARG A 151 -4.65 -14.20 0.70
C ARG A 151 -3.47 -13.81 1.57
N ASN A 152 -2.91 -14.76 2.32
CA ASN A 152 -1.75 -14.51 3.17
C ASN A 152 -0.50 -14.16 2.34
N GLN A 153 -0.28 -14.85 1.21
CA GLN A 153 0.79 -14.52 0.28
C GLN A 153 0.63 -13.12 -0.32
N LEU A 154 -0.60 -12.71 -0.68
CA LEU A 154 -0.86 -11.34 -1.14
C LEU A 154 -0.48 -10.28 -0.11
N CYS A 155 -0.81 -10.52 1.16
CA CYS A 155 -0.41 -9.61 2.24
C CYS A 155 1.11 -9.49 2.36
N GLN A 156 1.82 -10.62 2.33
CA GLN A 156 3.28 -10.65 2.42
C GLN A 156 3.96 -10.00 1.21
N ILE A 157 3.46 -10.25 -0.01
CA ILE A 157 3.98 -9.62 -1.24
C ILE A 157 3.77 -8.10 -1.16
N ALA A 158 2.60 -7.63 -0.71
CA ALA A 158 2.32 -6.21 -0.56
C ALA A 158 3.28 -5.55 0.45
N GLU A 159 3.52 -6.18 1.59
CA GLU A 159 4.43 -5.67 2.61
C GLU A 159 5.87 -5.56 2.07
N ILE A 160 6.40 -6.63 1.47
CA ILE A 160 7.76 -6.63 0.91
C ILE A 160 7.88 -5.61 -0.22
N ALA A 161 6.88 -5.50 -1.08
CA ALA A 161 6.90 -4.55 -2.17
C ALA A 161 6.98 -3.11 -1.66
N ILE A 162 6.16 -2.76 -0.65
CA ILE A 162 6.17 -1.42 -0.04
C ILE A 162 7.53 -1.13 0.60
N GLU A 163 8.10 -2.08 1.34
CA GLU A 163 9.44 -1.95 1.94
C GLU A 163 10.51 -1.75 0.87
N ALA A 164 10.46 -2.53 -0.22
CA ALA A 164 11.41 -2.42 -1.33
C ALA A 164 11.38 -1.03 -2.00
N TYR A 165 10.19 -0.47 -2.21
CA TYR A 165 10.05 0.88 -2.76
C TYR A 165 10.53 1.95 -1.78
N ASN A 166 10.26 1.81 -0.49
CA ASN A 166 10.77 2.72 0.52
C ASN A 166 12.30 2.69 0.60
N ASP A 167 12.91 1.50 0.60
CA ASP A 167 14.38 1.33 0.56
C ASP A 167 14.98 2.02 -0.68
N ARG A 168 14.33 1.91 -1.85
CA ARG A 168 14.77 2.59 -3.08
C ARG A 168 14.69 4.10 -2.96
N ILE A 169 13.60 4.61 -2.41
CA ILE A 169 13.41 6.05 -2.20
C ILE A 169 14.48 6.60 -1.23
N GLU A 170 14.75 5.88 -0.15
CA GLU A 170 15.79 6.27 0.81
C GLU A 170 17.19 6.24 0.19
N TYR A 171 17.50 5.21 -0.58
CA TYR A 171 18.76 5.14 -1.33
C TYR A 171 18.92 6.32 -2.29
N LEU A 172 17.90 6.66 -3.07
CA LEU A 172 17.96 7.78 -4.00
C LEU A 172 18.07 9.14 -3.30
N ARG A 173 17.47 9.31 -2.13
CA ARG A 173 17.63 10.52 -1.29
C ARG A 173 19.07 10.68 -0.79
N GLY A 174 19.72 9.58 -0.46
CA GLY A 174 21.11 9.59 0.01
C GLY A 174 22.16 9.70 -1.11
N SER A 175 21.78 9.36 -2.34
CA SER A 175 22.67 9.45 -3.50
C SER A 175 22.43 10.78 -4.22
N ASN A 176 23.47 11.58 -4.43
CA ASN A 176 23.38 12.85 -5.20
C ASN A 176 23.02 12.65 -6.69
N LYS A 177 22.42 11.51 -7.04
CA LYS A 177 22.04 11.12 -8.40
C LYS A 177 20.56 11.40 -8.64
N THR A 178 20.28 12.33 -9.55
CA THR A 178 19.00 12.59 -10.22
C THR A 178 17.77 12.80 -9.33
N GLU A 179 17.62 13.99 -8.82
CA GLU A 179 16.39 14.50 -8.17
C GLU A 179 15.11 14.16 -8.98
N LYS A 180 15.19 14.21 -10.31
CA LYS A 180 14.09 13.87 -11.21
C LYS A 180 13.65 12.40 -11.12
N GLU A 181 14.59 11.45 -10.99
CA GLU A 181 14.26 10.03 -10.81
C GLU A 181 13.54 9.80 -9.49
N LEU A 182 14.02 10.44 -8.42
CA LEU A 182 13.43 10.37 -7.09
C LEU A 182 11.99 10.90 -7.09
N VAL A 183 11.76 12.09 -7.65
CA VAL A 183 10.42 12.71 -7.72
C VAL A 183 9.45 11.81 -8.48
N ASN A 184 9.83 11.35 -9.67
CA ASN A 184 9.00 10.45 -10.48
C ASN A 184 8.68 9.13 -9.75
N LEU A 185 9.67 8.56 -9.03
CA LEU A 185 9.45 7.33 -8.28
C LEU A 185 8.49 7.54 -7.11
N ILE A 186 8.66 8.62 -6.35
CA ILE A 186 7.76 8.97 -5.23
C ILE A 186 6.34 9.18 -5.74
N GLU A 187 6.17 9.93 -6.82
CA GLU A 187 4.86 10.20 -7.40
C GLU A 187 4.18 8.91 -7.90
N LYS A 188 4.89 8.09 -8.67
CA LYS A 188 4.38 6.79 -9.14
C LYS A 188 4.03 5.87 -7.97
N PHE A 189 4.89 5.82 -6.95
CA PHE A 189 4.68 4.96 -5.79
C PHE A 189 3.47 5.39 -4.97
N ASN A 190 3.38 6.67 -4.62
CA ASN A 190 2.30 7.17 -3.77
C ASN A 190 0.94 7.17 -4.48
N ASN A 191 0.89 7.58 -5.75
CA ASN A 191 -0.38 7.77 -6.46
C ASN A 191 -0.89 6.50 -7.13
N LYS A 192 -0.03 5.53 -7.44
CA LYS A 192 -0.44 4.33 -8.18
C LYS A 192 -0.10 3.03 -7.47
N LEU A 193 1.17 2.79 -7.16
CA LEU A 193 1.61 1.46 -6.71
C LEU A 193 1.14 1.13 -5.29
N ARG A 194 1.35 2.05 -4.34
CA ARG A 194 0.95 1.83 -2.94
C ARG A 194 -0.56 1.61 -2.81
N PRO A 195 -1.45 2.41 -3.43
CA PRO A 195 -2.88 2.12 -3.44
C PRO A 195 -3.22 0.77 -4.07
N SER A 196 -2.59 0.40 -5.20
CA SER A 196 -2.86 -0.88 -5.88
C SER A 196 -2.45 -2.11 -5.07
N LEU A 197 -1.53 -1.97 -4.11
CA LEU A 197 -1.12 -3.03 -3.19
C LEU A 197 -2.01 -3.12 -1.94
N ILE A 198 -2.47 -1.98 -1.41
CA ILE A 198 -3.17 -1.93 -0.11
C ILE A 198 -4.69 -2.07 -0.27
N HIS A 199 -5.34 -1.32 -1.17
CA HIS A 199 -6.81 -1.37 -1.30
C HIS A 199 -7.38 -2.76 -1.59
N PRO A 200 -6.74 -3.62 -2.44
CA PRO A 200 -7.26 -4.96 -2.67
C PRO A 200 -7.30 -5.85 -1.42
N LEU A 201 -6.49 -5.56 -0.39
CA LEU A 201 -6.49 -6.32 0.86
C LEU A 201 -7.82 -6.19 1.61
N VAL A 202 -8.50 -5.03 1.50
CA VAL A 202 -9.85 -4.84 2.05
C VAL A 202 -10.85 -5.79 1.39
N LEU A 203 -10.79 -5.93 0.07
CA LEU A 203 -11.70 -6.79 -0.70
C LEU A 203 -11.55 -8.29 -0.40
N ILE A 204 -10.42 -8.69 0.15
CA ILE A 204 -10.14 -10.08 0.52
C ILE A 204 -10.26 -10.34 2.02
N ASN A 205 -10.96 -9.46 2.75
CA ASN A 205 -11.18 -9.53 4.21
C ASN A 205 -9.87 -9.48 5.03
N LYS A 206 -8.87 -8.73 4.56
CA LYS A 206 -7.61 -8.46 5.26
C LYS A 206 -7.46 -6.96 5.59
N SER A 207 -8.57 -6.33 5.99
CA SER A 207 -8.61 -4.89 6.29
C SER A 207 -7.64 -4.48 7.40
N ASP A 208 -7.47 -5.31 8.44
CA ASP A 208 -6.54 -4.99 9.53
C ASP A 208 -5.08 -4.91 9.03
N ILE A 209 -4.70 -5.78 8.08
CA ILE A 209 -3.38 -5.72 7.45
C ILE A 209 -3.27 -4.46 6.57
N ALA A 210 -4.33 -4.09 5.85
CA ALA A 210 -4.35 -2.87 5.06
C ALA A 210 -4.14 -1.62 5.94
N PHE A 211 -4.82 -1.53 7.08
CA PHE A 211 -4.63 -0.46 8.05
C PHE A 211 -3.21 -0.45 8.62
N ASN A 212 -2.70 -1.61 9.06
CA ASN A 212 -1.35 -1.73 9.61
C ASN A 212 -0.27 -1.31 8.61
N LEU A 213 -0.40 -1.69 7.33
CA LEU A 213 0.54 -1.26 6.29
C LEU A 213 0.46 0.23 6.03
N ALA A 214 -0.75 0.80 5.95
CA ALA A 214 -0.93 2.23 5.76
C ALA A 214 -0.39 3.05 6.95
N GLU A 215 -0.60 2.58 8.18
CA GLU A 215 -0.10 3.19 9.41
C GLU A 215 1.43 3.12 9.51
N LYS A 216 2.01 1.91 9.39
CA LYS A 216 3.45 1.63 9.46
C LYS A 216 4.24 2.51 8.49
N HIS A 217 3.73 2.70 7.28
CA HIS A 217 4.39 3.45 6.22
C HIS A 217 3.88 4.89 6.08
N LYS A 218 3.09 5.39 7.04
CA LYS A 218 2.54 6.76 7.06
C LYS A 218 1.88 7.14 5.73
N ALA A 219 1.12 6.21 5.16
CA ALA A 219 0.39 6.41 3.92
C ALA A 219 -0.94 7.13 4.21
N PHE A 220 -0.88 8.37 4.68
CA PHE A 220 -2.02 9.10 5.24
C PHE A 220 -3.19 9.22 4.27
N ARG A 221 -2.94 9.40 2.98
CA ARG A 221 -4.00 9.41 1.96
C ARG A 221 -4.79 8.09 1.95
N ILE A 222 -4.09 6.96 1.90
CA ILE A 222 -4.72 5.64 1.92
C ILE A 222 -5.40 5.40 3.27
N LEU A 223 -4.77 5.80 4.37
CA LEU A 223 -5.34 5.68 5.70
C LEU A 223 -6.66 6.45 5.82
N THR A 224 -6.72 7.65 5.24
CA THR A 224 -7.96 8.43 5.12
C THR A 224 -9.03 7.69 4.32
N GLU A 225 -8.68 7.17 3.15
CA GLU A 225 -9.61 6.42 2.29
C GLU A 225 -10.13 5.14 2.97
N LEU A 226 -9.29 4.45 3.74
CA LEU A 226 -9.70 3.30 4.56
C LEU A 226 -10.64 3.71 5.71
N CYS A 227 -10.31 4.79 6.42
CA CYS A 227 -11.11 5.29 7.54
C CYS A 227 -12.47 5.83 7.12
N THR A 228 -12.58 6.37 5.90
CA THR A 228 -13.81 6.94 5.35
C THR A 228 -14.61 5.94 4.50
N ASN A 229 -14.12 4.70 4.37
CA ASN A 229 -14.81 3.63 3.66
C ASN A 229 -15.98 3.09 4.49
N ASP A 230 -17.16 2.98 3.90
CA ASP A 230 -18.40 2.59 4.59
C ASP A 230 -18.37 1.17 5.18
N ASN A 231 -17.55 0.28 4.63
CA ASN A 231 -17.49 -1.14 5.06
C ASN A 231 -16.48 -1.41 6.18
N VAL A 232 -15.38 -0.65 6.25
CA VAL A 232 -14.25 -0.95 7.15
C VAL A 232 -13.83 0.24 8.00
N GLY A 233 -14.26 1.44 7.63
CA GLY A 233 -13.97 2.68 8.34
C GLY A 233 -14.79 2.84 9.63
N SER A 234 -14.29 3.67 10.53
CA SER A 234 -15.02 4.10 11.72
C SER A 234 -14.55 5.47 12.21
N ILE A 235 -15.46 6.19 12.86
CA ILE A 235 -15.17 7.49 13.48
C ILE A 235 -14.12 7.34 14.58
N ASP A 236 -14.13 6.24 15.32
CA ASP A 236 -13.17 6.01 16.40
C ASP A 236 -11.75 5.81 15.85
N ARG A 237 -11.59 5.15 14.70
CA ARG A 237 -10.30 5.04 14.01
C ARG A 237 -9.81 6.40 13.50
N ILE A 238 -10.71 7.24 12.99
CA ILE A 238 -10.36 8.60 12.58
C ILE A 238 -9.85 9.41 13.77
N LYS A 239 -10.55 9.39 14.91
CA LYS A 239 -10.11 10.07 16.13
C LYS A 239 -8.76 9.55 16.60
N TYR A 240 -8.59 8.23 16.66
CA TYR A 240 -7.33 7.61 17.01
C TYR A 240 -6.16 8.10 16.16
N TYR A 241 -6.33 8.21 14.84
CA TYR A 241 -5.27 8.67 13.95
C TYR A 241 -5.06 10.19 14.00
N LEU A 242 -6.10 10.97 14.26
CA LEU A 242 -5.95 12.41 14.53
C LEU A 242 -5.11 12.66 15.79
N ASP A 243 -5.37 11.92 16.85
CA ASP A 243 -4.62 12.01 18.11
C ASP A 243 -3.18 11.50 17.95
N LEU A 244 -2.97 10.43 17.17
CA LEU A 244 -1.65 9.82 16.97
C LEU A 244 -0.74 10.63 16.05
N PHE A 245 -1.27 11.15 14.95
CA PHE A 245 -0.47 11.78 13.87
C PHE A 245 -0.70 13.29 13.72
N GLY A 246 -1.68 13.84 14.39
CA GLY A 246 -1.97 15.28 14.38
C GLY A 246 -2.12 15.84 12.96
N ASN A 247 -1.37 16.92 12.68
CA ASN A 247 -1.42 17.63 11.39
C ASN A 247 -1.18 16.73 10.17
N GLN A 248 -0.30 15.73 10.28
CA GLN A 248 0.08 14.90 9.13
C GLN A 248 -1.09 14.08 8.57
N PHE A 249 -1.88 13.48 9.46
CA PHE A 249 -3.08 12.74 9.06
C PHE A 249 -4.26 13.69 8.87
N GLY A 250 -4.43 14.66 9.76
CA GLY A 250 -5.55 15.60 9.75
C GLY A 250 -5.64 16.39 8.44
N PHE A 251 -4.53 16.85 7.89
CA PHE A 251 -4.52 17.58 6.63
C PHE A 251 -4.95 16.73 5.44
N GLU A 252 -4.53 15.47 5.38
CA GLU A 252 -4.98 14.54 4.33
C GLU A 252 -6.46 14.21 4.49
N LEU A 253 -6.95 14.03 5.71
CA LEU A 253 -8.36 13.80 6.02
C LEU A 253 -9.23 14.99 5.61
N PHE A 254 -8.83 16.20 6.00
CA PHE A 254 -9.59 17.41 5.70
C PHE A 254 -9.58 17.72 4.20
N LYS A 255 -8.43 17.53 3.55
CA LYS A 255 -8.32 17.63 2.10
C LYS A 255 -9.24 16.63 1.39
N TRP A 256 -9.31 15.39 1.88
CA TRP A 256 -10.23 14.39 1.33
C TRP A 256 -11.69 14.81 1.48
N TYR A 257 -12.10 15.37 2.63
CA TYR A 257 -13.46 15.87 2.80
C TYR A 257 -13.78 17.02 1.86
N VAL A 258 -12.85 17.94 1.63
CA VAL A 258 -13.00 19.04 0.67
C VAL A 258 -13.14 18.52 -0.75
N GLU A 259 -12.25 17.62 -1.18
CA GLU A 259 -12.27 17.02 -2.51
C GLU A 259 -13.54 16.22 -2.80
N ASN A 260 -14.14 15.62 -1.78
CA ASN A 260 -15.37 14.84 -1.90
C ASN A 260 -16.64 15.65 -1.59
N GLY A 261 -16.54 16.96 -1.40
CA GLY A 261 -17.67 17.85 -1.13
C GLY A 261 -18.35 17.62 0.23
N LYS A 262 -17.68 16.92 1.16
CA LYS A 262 -18.22 16.59 2.49
C LYS A 262 -17.90 17.69 3.52
N LEU A 263 -18.11 18.95 3.17
CA LEU A 263 -17.78 20.10 4.03
C LEU A 263 -18.51 20.09 5.37
N TRP A 264 -19.76 19.62 5.37
CA TRP A 264 -20.51 19.51 6.63
C TRP A 264 -19.83 18.57 7.63
N THR A 265 -19.33 17.44 7.17
CA THR A 265 -18.59 16.48 8.01
C THR A 265 -17.26 17.07 8.46
N LEU A 266 -16.57 17.82 7.59
CA LEU A 266 -15.35 18.52 7.93
C LEU A 266 -15.56 19.46 9.12
N PHE A 267 -16.62 20.27 9.09
CA PHE A 267 -16.91 21.23 10.16
C PHE A 267 -17.41 20.59 11.47
N GLN A 268 -17.76 19.32 11.49
CA GLN A 268 -18.04 18.60 12.75
C GLN A 268 -16.79 18.40 13.60
N TYR A 269 -15.60 18.45 13.01
CA TYR A 269 -14.33 18.36 13.73
C TYR A 269 -13.93 19.65 14.43
N GLU A 270 -14.64 20.77 14.19
CA GLU A 270 -14.35 22.08 14.81
C GLU A 270 -14.31 22.01 16.33
N GLU A 271 -15.29 21.34 16.94
CA GLU A 271 -15.44 21.28 18.39
C GLU A 271 -14.27 20.57 19.09
N SER A 272 -13.71 19.52 18.45
CA SER A 272 -12.65 18.69 19.06
C SER A 272 -11.26 19.00 18.50
N TYR A 273 -11.16 19.47 17.24
CA TYR A 273 -9.93 19.68 16.51
C TYR A 273 -9.88 21.05 15.78
N GLY A 274 -10.49 22.07 16.37
CA GLY A 274 -10.61 23.42 15.77
C GLY A 274 -9.27 24.07 15.43
N GLU A 275 -8.26 23.92 16.31
CA GLU A 275 -6.91 24.43 16.03
C GLU A 275 -6.27 23.72 14.82
N LEU A 276 -6.44 22.41 14.72
CA LEU A 276 -5.96 21.61 13.60
C LEU A 276 -6.65 22.03 12.28
N LEU A 277 -7.95 22.28 12.34
CA LEU A 277 -8.73 22.74 11.19
C LEU A 277 -8.33 24.16 10.76
N ARG A 278 -8.07 25.05 11.70
CA ARG A 278 -7.53 26.39 11.42
C ARG A 278 -6.18 26.31 10.72
N ASN A 279 -5.25 25.52 11.26
CA ASN A 279 -3.92 25.33 10.66
C ASN A 279 -4.02 24.76 9.24
N PHE A 280 -5.00 23.88 8.98
CA PHE A 280 -5.24 23.35 7.63
C PHE A 280 -5.66 24.45 6.66
N PHE A 281 -6.56 25.36 7.03
CA PHE A 281 -6.98 26.46 6.17
C PHE A 281 -5.89 27.50 5.95
N GLU A 282 -5.06 27.76 6.97
CA GLU A 282 -3.96 28.73 6.88
C GLU A 282 -2.81 28.23 5.98
N GLN A 283 -2.51 26.92 5.99
CA GLN A 283 -1.35 26.35 5.29
C GLN A 283 -1.67 25.74 3.92
N SER A 284 -2.94 25.57 3.58
CA SER A 284 -3.35 24.95 2.33
C SER A 284 -3.85 25.98 1.32
N ASP A 285 -3.79 25.62 0.02
CA ASP A 285 -4.44 26.38 -1.06
C ASP A 285 -5.98 26.48 -0.90
N ASN A 286 -6.51 25.92 0.20
CA ASN A 286 -7.91 25.93 0.57
C ASN A 286 -8.32 27.19 1.38
N GLY A 287 -7.50 28.21 1.40
CA GLY A 287 -7.85 29.52 1.97
C GLY A 287 -9.19 30.08 1.48
N ARG A 288 -9.62 29.63 0.28
CA ARG A 288 -10.96 29.94 -0.24
C ARG A 288 -12.11 29.47 0.65
N LEU A 289 -11.90 28.48 1.51
CA LEU A 289 -12.92 27.92 2.41
C LEU A 289 -12.75 28.42 3.85
N SER A 290 -11.69 29.17 4.18
CA SER A 290 -11.44 29.63 5.54
C SER A 290 -12.55 30.56 6.05
N TRP A 291 -13.16 31.36 5.19
CA TRP A 291 -14.30 32.22 5.55
C TRP A 291 -15.51 31.43 6.12
N LEU A 292 -15.71 30.17 5.68
CA LEU A 292 -16.76 29.31 6.24
C LEU A 292 -16.44 28.91 7.70
N HIS A 293 -15.17 28.63 7.96
CA HIS A 293 -14.68 28.37 9.31
C HIS A 293 -14.82 29.61 10.19
N ASP A 294 -14.40 30.78 9.68
CA ASP A 294 -14.47 32.05 10.40
C ASP A 294 -15.92 32.45 10.71
N LEU A 295 -16.86 32.22 9.78
CA LEU A 295 -18.30 32.40 10.03
C LEU A 295 -18.81 31.50 11.15
N LYS A 296 -18.41 30.23 11.16
CA LYS A 296 -18.86 29.28 12.17
C LYS A 296 -18.31 29.60 13.57
N THR A 297 -17.08 30.14 13.64
CA THR A 297 -16.45 30.57 14.91
C THR A 297 -16.88 31.97 15.36
N GLY A 298 -17.71 32.67 14.58
CA GLY A 298 -18.17 34.04 14.87
C GLY A 298 -17.14 35.12 14.54
N SER A 299 -16.04 34.79 13.84
CA SER A 299 -14.99 35.74 13.41
C SER A 299 -15.39 36.46 12.12
N PHE A 300 -16.50 37.21 12.14
CA PHE A 300 -17.11 37.84 10.96
C PHE A 300 -16.17 38.77 10.20
N ASN A 301 -15.28 39.49 10.90
CA ASN A 301 -14.30 40.37 10.27
C ASN A 301 -13.28 39.59 9.44
N ASP A 302 -12.80 38.46 9.95
CA ASP A 302 -11.83 37.61 9.25
C ASP A 302 -12.49 36.95 8.06
N ALA A 303 -13.72 36.45 8.19
CA ALA A 303 -14.51 35.92 7.08
C ALA A 303 -14.68 36.94 5.95
N SER A 304 -15.04 38.21 6.30
CA SER A 304 -15.16 39.29 5.33
C SER A 304 -13.85 39.61 4.64
N ASN A 305 -12.74 39.68 5.38
CA ASN A 305 -11.41 39.94 4.82
C ASN A 305 -10.99 38.81 3.85
N THR A 306 -11.25 37.55 4.21
CA THR A 306 -10.96 36.41 3.33
C THR A 306 -11.76 36.49 2.04
N LEU A 307 -13.05 36.76 2.11
CA LEU A 307 -13.92 36.92 0.93
C LEU A 307 -13.48 38.05 0.02
N ILE A 308 -13.11 39.20 0.58
CA ILE A 308 -12.59 40.35 -0.17
C ILE A 308 -11.27 39.96 -0.89
N ASN A 309 -10.36 39.28 -0.19
CA ASN A 309 -9.10 38.86 -0.76
C ASN A 309 -9.32 37.82 -1.91
N GLU A 310 -10.19 36.86 -1.72
CA GLU A 310 -10.52 35.87 -2.76
C GLU A 310 -11.24 36.52 -3.95
N SER A 311 -12.17 37.45 -3.70
CA SER A 311 -12.82 38.20 -4.77
C SER A 311 -11.85 39.02 -5.63
N SER A 312 -10.76 39.51 -5.02
CA SER A 312 -9.71 40.25 -5.75
C SER A 312 -8.88 39.37 -6.69
N LYS A 313 -8.74 38.08 -6.35
CA LYS A 313 -8.02 37.08 -7.17
C LYS A 313 -8.90 36.49 -8.27
N GLU A 314 -10.22 36.57 -8.12
CA GLU A 314 -11.16 35.97 -9.05
C GLU A 314 -11.26 36.82 -10.33
N THR A 315 -11.10 36.18 -11.48
CA THR A 315 -11.15 36.81 -12.79
C THR A 315 -12.53 36.67 -13.47
N GLU A 316 -13.32 35.70 -13.03
CA GLU A 316 -14.66 35.47 -13.56
C GLU A 316 -15.70 36.32 -12.81
N LEU A 317 -16.62 36.96 -13.56
CA LEU A 317 -17.62 37.88 -13.00
C LEU A 317 -18.62 37.21 -12.05
N ALA A 318 -19.07 35.98 -12.36
CA ALA A 318 -20.09 35.30 -11.57
C ALA A 318 -19.59 34.86 -10.17
N PRO A 319 -18.45 34.17 -10.05
CA PRO A 319 -17.87 33.84 -8.75
C PRO A 319 -17.49 35.09 -7.95
N LYS A 320 -16.99 36.14 -8.61
CA LYS A 320 -16.62 37.40 -7.98
C LYS A 320 -17.82 38.08 -7.32
N GLN A 321 -18.99 38.10 -7.97
CA GLN A 321 -20.20 38.67 -7.42
C GLN A 321 -20.67 37.89 -6.16
N VAL A 322 -20.59 36.57 -6.17
CA VAL A 322 -20.97 35.74 -5.03
C VAL A 322 -20.06 36.00 -3.81
N SER A 323 -18.76 36.26 -4.04
CA SER A 323 -17.79 36.54 -2.96
C SER A 323 -17.95 37.93 -2.34
N LEU A 324 -18.68 38.87 -2.99
CA LEU A 324 -18.91 40.24 -2.54
C LEU A 324 -20.26 40.44 -1.87
N ILE A 325 -21.19 39.51 -1.94
CA ILE A 325 -22.51 39.52 -1.28
C ILE A 325 -22.41 38.87 0.09
#